data_5b4b1b1ad199cbf04e5657e6e2a75338
#
_entry.id   5b4b1b1ad199cbf04e5657e6e2a75338
#
_cell.length_a   1.000
_cell.length_b   1.000
_cell.length_c   1.000
_cell.angle_alpha   90.00
_cell.angle_beta   90.00
_cell.angle_gamma   90.00
#
_symmetry.space_group_name_H-M   'P 1'
#
loop_
_entity.id
_entity.type
_entity.pdbx_description
1 polymer ?
#
loop_
_entity_poly.entity_id
_entity_poly.type
_entity_poly.pdbx_seq_one_letter_code
_entity_poly.pdbx_strand_id
1 'polypeptide(L)'
;QLLYSTMGTETMNFLSRDKQQINQWRFYAGQEHTLGKGWGLNYGMAYTTALDHSYQKYYDPETDHLLPDNNMASRRREQTLNVYAGLNKSFGDKLSADVSLAAEQYHTDIWNGWSLYPVANLTYMPAAGHVLQLSLSSDKEYPEYWSVQNSISYMGAYSEIQGNPYLKPATNYETSFTYILKSKYVFSAFYSYTKNNEMQTL
;
A
#
# COMPACT_ATOMS: atom_id res chain seq x y z
N GLN A 1 17.41 14.98 20.46
CA GLN A 1 18.67 15.71 20.28
C GLN A 1 19.70 14.79 19.65
N LEU A 2 20.34 15.22 18.59
CA LEU A 2 21.45 14.52 17.93
C LEU A 2 22.71 15.35 18.08
N LEU A 3 23.75 14.72 18.59
CA LEU A 3 25.07 15.32 18.78
C LEU A 3 26.11 14.51 17.99
N TYR A 4 26.84 15.16 17.12
CA TYR A 4 27.95 14.57 16.37
C TYR A 4 29.22 15.30 16.65
N SER A 5 30.30 14.56 16.89
CA SER A 5 31.63 15.13 17.06
C SER A 5 32.68 14.33 16.32
N THR A 6 33.68 15.01 15.83
CA THR A 6 34.87 14.42 15.20
C THR A 6 36.09 14.92 15.95
N MET A 7 36.94 14.00 16.47
CA MET A 7 38.15 14.33 17.25
C MET A 7 37.90 15.27 18.45
N GLY A 8 36.74 15.12 19.13
CA GLY A 8 36.37 15.95 20.28
C GLY A 8 35.81 17.33 19.92
N THR A 9 35.68 17.67 18.65
CA THR A 9 35.03 18.89 18.19
C THR A 9 33.59 18.58 17.79
N GLU A 10 32.65 19.33 18.33
CA GLU A 10 31.24 19.25 17.95
C GLU A 10 31.09 19.69 16.49
N THR A 11 30.54 18.79 15.64
CA THR A 11 30.36 19.07 14.21
C THR A 11 28.89 19.34 13.88
N MET A 12 27.98 18.79 14.64
CA MET A 12 26.53 18.96 14.45
C MET A 12 25.80 18.74 15.77
N ASN A 13 25.01 19.71 16.19
CA ASN A 13 24.14 19.61 17.36
C ASN A 13 22.81 20.30 17.06
N PHE A 14 21.72 19.57 17.08
CA PHE A 14 20.40 20.12 16.81
C PHE A 14 19.29 19.35 17.54
N LEU A 15 18.16 20.01 17.69
CA LEU A 15 16.91 19.46 18.15
C LEU A 15 15.92 19.45 16.97
N SER A 16 15.43 18.27 16.55
CA SER A 16 14.36 18.15 15.57
C SER A 16 12.99 18.15 16.25
N ARG A 17 12.07 18.93 15.71
CA ARG A 17 10.65 18.91 16.07
C ARG A 17 9.83 18.65 14.82
N ASP A 18 9.19 17.48 14.83
CA ASP A 18 8.42 16.99 13.70
C ASP A 18 6.95 16.84 14.10
N LYS A 19 6.07 17.18 13.20
CA LYS A 19 4.64 16.93 13.36
C LYS A 19 4.04 16.53 12.05
N GLN A 20 3.23 15.48 12.07
CA GLN A 20 2.39 15.07 10.97
C GLN A 20 0.94 14.96 11.46
N GLN A 21 0.02 15.47 10.67
CA GLN A 21 -1.41 15.39 10.93
C GLN A 21 -2.12 14.99 9.64
N ILE A 22 -2.77 13.84 9.65
CA ILE A 22 -3.51 13.29 8.52
C ILE A 22 -4.99 13.30 8.88
N ASN A 23 -5.81 13.97 8.06
CA ASN A 23 -7.26 13.93 8.15
C ASN A 23 -7.77 13.15 6.95
N GLN A 24 -8.43 11.99 7.19
CA GLN A 24 -8.93 11.11 6.16
C GLN A 24 -10.43 10.87 6.32
N TRP A 25 -11.13 10.92 5.19
CA TRP A 25 -12.53 10.55 5.07
C TRP A 25 -12.69 9.46 4.03
N ARG A 26 -13.48 8.47 4.37
CA ARG A 26 -13.78 7.36 3.46
C ARG A 26 -15.29 7.13 3.42
N PHE A 27 -15.82 7.10 2.21
CA PHE A 27 -17.20 6.75 1.91
C PHE A 27 -17.20 5.48 1.08
N TYR A 28 -18.06 4.54 1.38
CA TYR A 28 -18.19 3.32 0.62
C TYR A 28 -19.63 2.86 0.53
N ALA A 29 -19.99 2.21 -0.59
CA ALA A 29 -21.25 1.55 -0.80
C ALA A 29 -21.02 0.28 -1.60
N GLY A 30 -21.71 -0.79 -1.28
CA GLY A 30 -21.61 -2.05 -2.00
C GLY A 30 -22.90 -2.85 -1.86
N GLN A 31 -23.10 -3.74 -2.82
CA GLN A 31 -24.28 -4.59 -2.89
C GLN A 31 -23.90 -5.97 -3.40
N GLU A 32 -24.62 -6.98 -2.92
CA GLU A 32 -24.53 -8.37 -3.36
C GLU A 32 -25.90 -8.88 -3.77
N HIS A 33 -25.96 -9.61 -4.87
CA HIS A 33 -27.18 -10.20 -5.41
C HIS A 33 -26.97 -11.67 -5.74
N THR A 34 -27.90 -12.49 -5.31
CA THR A 34 -28.02 -13.87 -5.78
C THR A 34 -28.86 -13.92 -7.04
N LEU A 35 -28.24 -14.29 -8.17
CA LEU A 35 -28.87 -14.29 -9.49
C LEU A 35 -29.57 -15.62 -9.84
N GLY A 36 -29.56 -16.60 -8.95
CA GLY A 36 -30.10 -17.95 -9.19
C GLY A 36 -29.13 -18.87 -9.95
N LYS A 37 -29.44 -20.16 -9.99
CA LYS A 37 -28.60 -21.21 -10.61
C LYS A 37 -27.14 -21.22 -10.11
N GLY A 38 -26.91 -20.82 -8.85
CA GLY A 38 -25.61 -20.73 -8.23
C GLY A 38 -24.74 -19.55 -8.69
N TRP A 39 -25.31 -18.54 -9.34
CA TRP A 39 -24.64 -17.29 -9.64
C TRP A 39 -24.85 -16.26 -8.55
N GLY A 40 -23.79 -15.51 -8.22
CA GLY A 40 -23.84 -14.30 -7.41
C GLY A 40 -23.10 -13.16 -8.11
N LEU A 41 -23.56 -11.95 -7.85
CA LEU A 41 -22.99 -10.70 -8.32
C LEU A 41 -22.71 -9.81 -7.13
N ASN A 42 -21.50 -9.30 -7.03
CA ASN A 42 -21.13 -8.25 -6.08
C ASN A 42 -20.58 -7.03 -6.82
N TYR A 43 -20.86 -5.85 -6.31
CA TYR A 43 -20.32 -4.62 -6.86
C TYR A 43 -20.36 -3.50 -5.83
N GLY A 44 -19.50 -2.51 -6.01
CA GLY A 44 -19.47 -1.38 -5.10
C GLY A 44 -18.49 -0.33 -5.51
N MET A 45 -18.45 0.70 -4.67
CA MET A 45 -17.53 1.81 -4.83
C MET A 45 -17.06 2.31 -3.47
N ALA A 46 -15.85 2.85 -3.44
CA ALA A 46 -15.31 3.56 -2.29
C ALA A 46 -14.64 4.86 -2.77
N TYR A 47 -14.86 5.94 -2.05
CA TYR A 47 -14.16 7.18 -2.25
C TYR A 47 -13.42 7.56 -0.97
N THR A 48 -12.12 7.79 -1.07
CA THR A 48 -11.28 8.22 0.05
C THR A 48 -10.66 9.56 -0.30
N THR A 49 -10.66 10.49 0.64
CA THR A 49 -9.89 11.73 0.55
C THR A 49 -9.08 11.92 1.81
N ALA A 50 -7.80 12.24 1.66
CA ALA A 50 -6.89 12.49 2.76
C ALA A 50 -6.18 13.82 2.57
N LEU A 51 -5.96 14.52 3.67
CA LEU A 51 -5.19 15.75 3.72
C LEU A 51 -4.11 15.58 4.78
N ASP A 52 -2.86 15.53 4.32
CA ASP A 52 -1.67 15.52 5.17
C ASP A 52 -1.11 16.93 5.33
N HIS A 53 -0.84 17.29 6.58
CA HIS A 53 -0.09 18.47 6.98
C HIS A 53 1.10 18.01 7.80
N SER A 54 2.29 18.25 7.31
CA SER A 54 3.51 17.85 8.00
C SER A 54 4.52 18.99 8.02
N TYR A 55 5.29 19.04 9.08
CA TYR A 55 6.45 19.89 9.16
C TYR A 55 7.58 19.21 9.94
N GLN A 56 8.81 19.55 9.57
CA GLN A 56 10.03 19.20 10.25
C GLN A 56 10.84 20.48 10.44
N LYS A 57 11.24 20.75 11.66
CA LYS A 57 11.96 21.96 12.03
C LYS A 57 13.16 21.62 12.90
N TYR A 58 14.27 22.25 12.62
CA TYR A 58 15.52 22.09 13.37
C TYR A 58 15.81 23.31 14.20
N TYR A 59 16.20 23.09 15.44
CA TYR A 59 16.47 24.12 16.43
C TYR A 59 17.84 23.92 17.03
N ASP A 60 18.50 25.01 17.36
CA ASP A 60 19.66 25.02 18.24
C ASP A 60 19.22 24.57 19.63
N PRO A 61 19.85 23.55 20.22
CA PRO A 61 19.40 22.98 21.49
C PRO A 61 19.69 23.86 22.71
N GLU A 62 20.61 24.84 22.64
CA GLU A 62 20.96 25.72 23.72
C GLU A 62 20.10 27.00 23.75
N THR A 63 19.84 27.53 22.57
CA THR A 63 19.14 28.82 22.42
C THR A 63 17.67 28.68 22.04
N ASP A 64 17.24 27.46 21.65
CA ASP A 64 15.92 27.15 21.07
C ASP A 64 15.58 27.99 19.81
N HIS A 65 16.60 28.55 19.15
CA HIS A 65 16.42 29.27 17.91
C HIS A 65 16.27 28.32 16.72
N LEU A 66 15.35 28.65 15.81
CA LEU A 66 15.14 27.91 14.56
C LEU A 66 16.40 28.02 13.68
N LEU A 67 16.94 26.87 13.31
CA LEU A 67 18.02 26.81 12.34
C LEU A 67 17.47 27.08 10.92
N PRO A 68 18.18 27.85 10.06
CA PRO A 68 17.65 28.26 8.77
C PRO A 68 17.54 27.09 7.78
N ASP A 69 18.40 26.08 7.94
CA ASP A 69 18.57 25.02 6.97
C ASP A 69 17.69 23.81 7.29
N ASN A 70 17.34 23.06 6.22
CA ASN A 70 16.64 21.77 6.27
C ASN A 70 15.22 21.78 6.88
N ASN A 71 14.63 22.94 7.13
CA ASN A 71 13.25 23.02 7.58
C ASN A 71 12.30 22.67 6.42
N MET A 72 11.28 21.87 6.72
CA MET A 72 10.28 21.47 5.76
C MET A 72 8.87 21.76 6.29
N ALA A 73 8.01 22.21 5.40
CA ALA A 73 6.57 22.19 5.61
C ALA A 73 5.90 21.65 4.34
N SER A 74 5.04 20.67 4.50
CA SER A 74 4.34 20.03 3.39
C SER A 74 2.84 19.98 3.65
N ARG A 75 2.09 20.17 2.59
CA ARG A 75 0.65 19.95 2.54
C ARG A 75 0.35 19.11 1.31
N ARG A 76 -0.18 17.91 1.52
CA ARG A 76 -0.49 16.96 0.45
C ARG A 76 -1.95 16.56 0.50
N ARG A 77 -2.60 16.58 -0.64
CA ARG A 77 -3.95 16.09 -0.81
C ARG A 77 -3.94 14.81 -1.63
N GLU A 78 -4.66 13.81 -1.14
CA GLU A 78 -4.86 12.55 -1.85
C GLU A 78 -6.34 12.26 -2.01
N GLN A 79 -6.70 11.70 -3.15
CA GLN A 79 -8.05 11.28 -3.46
C GLN A 79 -7.99 9.93 -4.19
N THR A 80 -8.81 8.99 -3.74
CA THR A 80 -8.89 7.66 -4.33
C THR A 80 -10.35 7.34 -4.60
N LEU A 81 -10.67 7.02 -5.84
CA LEU A 81 -11.95 6.44 -6.22
C LEU A 81 -11.72 4.99 -6.64
N ASN A 82 -12.33 4.06 -5.92
CA ASN A 82 -12.30 2.64 -6.21
C ASN A 82 -13.70 2.18 -6.61
N VAL A 83 -13.82 1.48 -7.72
CA VAL A 83 -15.05 0.82 -8.16
C VAL A 83 -14.75 -0.64 -8.45
N TYR A 84 -15.60 -1.56 -8.04
CA TYR A 84 -15.41 -2.98 -8.27
C TYR A 84 -16.68 -3.68 -8.69
N ALA A 85 -16.52 -4.77 -9.44
CA ALA A 85 -17.57 -5.71 -9.73
C ALA A 85 -16.99 -7.14 -9.76
N GLY A 86 -17.77 -8.09 -9.25
CA GLY A 86 -17.37 -9.49 -9.19
C GLY A 86 -18.54 -10.42 -9.44
N LEU A 87 -18.22 -11.59 -9.97
CA LEU A 87 -19.14 -12.69 -10.21
C LEU A 87 -18.62 -13.92 -9.48
N ASN A 88 -19.50 -14.60 -8.78
CA ASN A 88 -19.22 -15.91 -8.23
C ASN A 88 -20.16 -16.97 -8.83
N LYS A 89 -19.68 -18.21 -8.92
CA LYS A 89 -20.42 -19.33 -9.48
C LYS A 89 -20.03 -20.63 -8.81
N SER A 90 -21.04 -21.38 -8.36
CA SER A 90 -20.89 -22.77 -7.93
C SER A 90 -21.45 -23.70 -9.01
N PHE A 91 -20.62 -24.65 -9.44
CA PHE A 91 -20.94 -25.70 -10.41
C PHE A 91 -21.12 -27.03 -9.67
N GLY A 92 -22.28 -27.21 -9.06
CA GLY A 92 -22.53 -28.31 -8.13
C GLY A 92 -21.63 -28.21 -6.90
N ASP A 93 -21.29 -29.38 -6.33
CA ASP A 93 -20.49 -29.46 -5.10
C ASP A 93 -18.97 -29.57 -5.39
N LYS A 94 -18.58 -29.60 -6.66
CA LYS A 94 -17.19 -29.90 -7.04
C LYS A 94 -16.37 -28.70 -7.45
N LEU A 95 -16.99 -27.66 -7.97
CA LEU A 95 -16.27 -26.54 -8.53
C LEU A 95 -16.93 -25.23 -8.10
N SER A 96 -16.15 -24.33 -7.54
CA SER A 96 -16.54 -22.93 -7.32
C SER A 96 -15.52 -21.98 -7.91
N ALA A 97 -16.02 -20.92 -8.51
CA ALA A 97 -15.21 -19.85 -9.09
C ALA A 97 -15.74 -18.50 -8.60
N ASP A 98 -14.81 -17.62 -8.25
CA ASP A 98 -15.06 -16.22 -7.92
C ASP A 98 -14.09 -15.38 -8.71
N VAL A 99 -14.58 -14.40 -9.44
CA VAL A 99 -13.78 -13.48 -10.24
C VAL A 99 -14.27 -12.06 -10.02
N SER A 100 -13.37 -11.16 -9.69
CA SER A 100 -13.68 -9.76 -9.53
C SER A 100 -12.63 -8.87 -10.18
N LEU A 101 -13.04 -7.68 -10.55
CA LEU A 101 -12.17 -6.63 -11.06
C LEU A 101 -12.48 -5.34 -10.32
N ALA A 102 -11.46 -4.73 -9.73
CA ALA A 102 -11.52 -3.39 -9.22
C ALA A 102 -10.75 -2.43 -10.14
N ALA A 103 -11.30 -1.25 -10.33
CA ALA A 103 -10.64 -0.13 -10.99
C ALA A 103 -10.50 1.01 -10.00
N GLU A 104 -9.29 1.53 -9.87
CA GLU A 104 -9.00 2.59 -8.93
C GLU A 104 -8.34 3.76 -9.63
N GLN A 105 -8.91 4.95 -9.42
CA GLN A 105 -8.27 6.22 -9.72
C GLN A 105 -7.57 6.73 -8.47
N TYR A 106 -6.28 6.99 -8.59
CA TYR A 106 -5.49 7.66 -7.57
C TYR A 106 -5.07 9.03 -8.07
N HIS A 107 -5.39 10.05 -7.29
CA HIS A 107 -5.10 11.45 -7.60
C HIS A 107 -4.40 12.14 -6.44
N THR A 108 -3.25 12.74 -6.73
CA THR A 108 -2.49 13.63 -5.84
C THR A 108 -2.04 14.86 -6.63
N ASP A 109 -1.35 15.76 -5.99
CA ASP A 109 -0.75 16.94 -6.67
C ASP A 109 0.26 16.53 -7.76
N ILE A 110 0.83 15.31 -7.67
CA ILE A 110 1.89 14.81 -8.57
C ILE A 110 1.37 13.70 -9.49
N TRP A 111 0.40 12.89 -9.00
CA TRP A 111 -0.07 11.70 -9.71
C TRP A 111 -1.55 11.76 -10.01
N ASN A 112 -1.91 11.35 -11.21
CA ASN A 112 -3.28 11.12 -11.61
C ASN A 112 -3.32 9.93 -12.56
N GLY A 113 -3.87 8.80 -12.11
CA GLY A 113 -3.87 7.59 -12.92
C GLY A 113 -4.86 6.54 -12.46
N TRP A 114 -5.25 5.68 -13.41
CA TRP A 114 -6.06 4.51 -13.17
C TRP A 114 -5.20 3.26 -13.05
N SER A 115 -5.62 2.36 -12.18
CA SER A 115 -5.05 1.02 -12.01
C SER A 115 -6.16 0.00 -11.95
N LEU A 116 -5.90 -1.22 -12.44
CA LEU A 116 -6.83 -2.34 -12.44
C LEU A 116 -6.31 -3.45 -11.52
N TYR A 117 -7.20 -4.01 -10.73
CA TYR A 117 -6.90 -5.05 -9.75
C TYR A 117 -7.80 -6.26 -10.00
N PRO A 118 -7.34 -7.23 -10.81
CA PRO A 118 -8.02 -8.51 -10.96
C PRO A 118 -7.83 -9.36 -9.71
N VAL A 119 -8.90 -10.06 -9.32
CA VAL A 119 -8.89 -11.10 -8.29
C VAL A 119 -9.67 -12.30 -8.84
N ALA A 120 -9.13 -13.49 -8.71
CA ALA A 120 -9.80 -14.71 -9.10
C ALA A 120 -9.49 -15.84 -8.11
N ASN A 121 -10.50 -16.58 -7.72
CA ASN A 121 -10.37 -17.76 -6.88
C ASN A 121 -11.11 -18.92 -7.53
N LEU A 122 -10.45 -20.05 -7.63
CA LEU A 122 -11.01 -21.30 -8.15
C LEU A 122 -10.77 -22.40 -7.13
N THR A 123 -11.80 -23.09 -6.72
CA THR A 123 -11.69 -24.28 -5.89
C THR A 123 -12.32 -25.47 -6.62
N TYR A 124 -11.55 -26.55 -6.78
CA TYR A 124 -11.96 -27.74 -7.46
C TYR A 124 -11.77 -28.99 -6.59
N MET A 125 -12.85 -29.72 -6.38
CA MET A 125 -12.90 -30.96 -5.59
C MET A 125 -13.31 -32.13 -6.47
N PRO A 126 -12.40 -32.73 -7.28
CA PRO A 126 -12.76 -33.79 -8.24
C PRO A 126 -13.28 -35.06 -7.59
N ALA A 127 -12.74 -35.41 -6.43
CA ALA A 127 -13.08 -36.59 -5.68
C ALA A 127 -12.89 -36.34 -4.17
N ALA A 128 -13.44 -37.23 -3.35
CA ALA A 128 -13.25 -37.17 -1.91
C ALA A 128 -11.77 -37.16 -1.51
N GLY A 129 -11.40 -36.22 -0.68
CA GLY A 129 -10.03 -36.03 -0.21
C GLY A 129 -9.11 -35.29 -1.20
N HIS A 130 -9.58 -34.78 -2.32
CA HIS A 130 -8.82 -33.97 -3.26
C HIS A 130 -9.38 -32.55 -3.32
N VAL A 131 -8.57 -31.55 -2.96
CA VAL A 131 -8.91 -30.13 -3.07
C VAL A 131 -7.79 -29.42 -3.81
N LEU A 132 -8.15 -28.78 -4.93
CA LEU A 132 -7.25 -27.92 -5.69
C LEU A 132 -7.77 -26.48 -5.57
N GLN A 133 -6.89 -25.59 -5.25
CA GLN A 133 -7.19 -24.15 -5.13
C GLN A 133 -6.21 -23.37 -5.99
N LEU A 134 -6.73 -22.48 -6.81
CA LEU A 134 -5.95 -21.50 -7.57
C LEU A 134 -6.47 -20.13 -7.19
N SER A 135 -5.58 -19.24 -6.78
CA SER A 135 -5.93 -17.85 -6.52
C SER A 135 -5.02 -16.89 -7.27
N LEU A 136 -5.61 -15.82 -7.75
CA LEU A 136 -4.94 -14.65 -8.26
C LEU A 136 -5.43 -13.47 -7.44
N SER A 137 -4.54 -12.74 -6.84
CA SER A 137 -4.82 -11.49 -6.13
C SER A 137 -3.96 -10.36 -6.67
N SER A 138 -4.46 -9.16 -6.55
CA SER A 138 -3.69 -7.96 -6.82
C SER A 138 -4.08 -6.85 -5.86
N ASP A 139 -3.11 -6.09 -5.43
CA ASP A 139 -3.28 -4.96 -4.55
C ASP A 139 -2.33 -3.81 -4.91
N LYS A 140 -2.48 -2.71 -4.23
CA LYS A 140 -1.65 -1.52 -4.40
C LYS A 140 -1.10 -1.10 -3.05
N GLU A 141 0.18 -0.80 -3.05
CA GLU A 141 0.89 -0.24 -1.92
C GLU A 141 1.26 1.21 -2.23
N TYR A 142 0.80 2.12 -1.38
CA TYR A 142 1.12 3.53 -1.52
C TYR A 142 2.41 3.83 -0.79
N PRO A 143 3.27 4.72 -1.36
CA PRO A 143 4.44 5.19 -0.65
C PRO A 143 4.06 5.82 0.69
N GLU A 144 4.87 5.58 1.69
CA GLU A 144 4.73 6.21 2.99
C GLU A 144 4.79 7.74 2.87
N TYR A 145 4.04 8.48 3.68
CA TYR A 145 3.98 9.94 3.58
C TYR A 145 5.36 10.59 3.74
N TRP A 146 6.20 10.07 4.61
CA TRP A 146 7.54 10.59 4.81
C TRP A 146 8.46 10.32 3.61
N SER A 147 8.28 9.19 2.91
CA SER A 147 9.11 8.81 1.77
C SER A 147 8.88 9.67 0.53
N VAL A 148 7.72 10.32 0.44
CA VAL A 148 7.38 11.23 -0.67
C VAL A 148 7.54 12.72 -0.32
N GLN A 149 8.01 13.02 0.89
CA GLN A 149 8.35 14.39 1.27
C GLN A 149 9.79 14.70 0.81
N ASN A 150 10.02 15.91 0.31
CA ASN A 150 11.37 16.35 -0.01
C ASN A 150 12.08 16.85 1.27
N SER A 151 12.25 15.93 2.22
CA SER A 151 12.89 16.20 3.50
C SER A 151 14.11 15.32 3.68
N ILE A 152 15.09 15.82 4.41
CA ILE A 152 16.28 15.08 4.83
C ILE A 152 16.12 14.75 6.31
N SER A 153 16.21 13.47 6.63
CA SER A 153 16.23 12.97 8.02
C SER A 153 17.57 12.34 8.32
N TYR A 154 18.22 12.82 9.36
CA TYR A 154 19.52 12.30 9.78
C TYR A 154 19.34 11.03 10.63
N MET A 155 19.92 9.92 10.18
CA MET A 155 19.87 8.61 10.84
C MET A 155 21.10 8.36 11.72
N GLY A 156 22.12 9.15 11.55
CA GLY A 156 23.39 9.04 12.28
C GLY A 156 24.41 10.08 11.81
N ALA A 157 25.61 10.03 12.34
CA ALA A 157 26.68 11.00 12.03
C ALA A 157 27.05 11.06 10.54
N TYR A 158 26.82 9.97 9.79
CA TYR A 158 27.25 9.82 8.40
C TYR A 158 26.14 9.24 7.51
N SER A 159 24.90 9.25 8.00
CA SER A 159 23.77 8.64 7.29
C SER A 159 22.57 9.57 7.33
N GLU A 160 22.01 9.85 6.17
CA GLU A 160 20.80 10.62 5.99
C GLU A 160 19.83 9.84 5.08
N ILE A 161 18.54 10.05 5.28
CA ILE A 161 17.49 9.58 4.38
C ILE A 161 16.83 10.79 3.75
N GLN A 162 16.78 10.82 2.44
CA GLN A 162 16.05 11.80 1.67
C GLN A 162 14.82 11.18 1.04
N GLY A 163 13.67 11.80 1.23
CA GLY A 163 12.44 11.41 0.57
C GLY A 163 12.44 11.76 -0.91
N ASN A 164 11.69 10.98 -1.69
CA ASN A 164 11.54 11.20 -3.13
C ASN A 164 10.06 11.46 -3.48
N PRO A 165 9.67 12.71 -3.81
CA PRO A 165 8.28 13.04 -4.12
C PRO A 165 7.76 12.37 -5.40
N TYR A 166 8.61 11.80 -6.24
CA TYR A 166 8.25 11.13 -7.49
C TYR A 166 8.02 9.62 -7.35
N LEU A 167 8.05 9.08 -6.14
CA LEU A 167 7.73 7.67 -5.91
C LEU A 167 6.31 7.34 -6.35
N LYS A 168 6.17 6.27 -7.12
CA LYS A 168 4.89 5.78 -7.63
C LYS A 168 4.36 4.68 -6.72
N PRO A 169 3.04 4.60 -6.54
CA PRO A 169 2.47 3.44 -5.88
C PRO A 169 2.90 2.13 -6.54
N ALA A 170 3.30 1.17 -5.74
CA ALA A 170 3.60 -0.18 -6.20
C ALA A 170 2.30 -0.94 -6.47
N THR A 171 2.32 -1.86 -7.43
CA THR A 171 1.20 -2.77 -7.69
C THR A 171 1.72 -4.20 -7.58
N ASN A 172 1.12 -4.96 -6.69
CA ASN A 172 1.47 -6.34 -6.42
C ASN A 172 0.48 -7.27 -7.13
N TYR A 173 0.99 -8.31 -7.75
CA TYR A 173 0.23 -9.42 -8.33
C TYR A 173 0.75 -10.71 -7.71
N GLU A 174 -0.14 -11.48 -7.12
CA GLU A 174 0.20 -12.75 -6.50
C GLU A 174 -0.67 -13.86 -7.07
N THR A 175 -0.05 -14.96 -7.46
CA THR A 175 -0.74 -16.18 -7.90
C THR A 175 -0.30 -17.31 -7.01
N SER A 176 -1.25 -18.04 -6.44
CA SER A 176 -0.97 -19.21 -5.62
C SER A 176 -1.78 -20.40 -6.09
N PHE A 177 -1.16 -21.58 -6.05
CA PHE A 177 -1.79 -22.87 -6.27
C PHE A 177 -1.58 -23.74 -5.04
N THR A 178 -2.66 -24.35 -4.55
CA THR A 178 -2.59 -25.29 -3.42
C THR A 178 -3.35 -26.56 -3.77
N TYR A 179 -2.69 -27.71 -3.59
CA TYR A 179 -3.31 -29.02 -3.68
C TYR A 179 -3.27 -29.72 -2.33
N ILE A 180 -4.45 -30.10 -1.82
CA ILE A 180 -4.62 -30.82 -0.57
C ILE A 180 -5.11 -32.23 -0.86
N LEU A 181 -4.37 -33.21 -0.38
CA LEU A 181 -4.70 -34.65 -0.52
C LEU A 181 -5.05 -35.24 0.82
N LYS A 182 -6.28 -35.75 0.95
CA LYS A 182 -6.83 -36.47 2.13
C LYS A 182 -6.68 -35.65 3.43
N SER A 183 -6.68 -34.31 3.34
CA SER A 183 -6.44 -33.40 4.46
C SER A 183 -5.12 -33.67 5.23
N LYS A 184 -4.19 -34.40 4.62
CA LYS A 184 -2.94 -34.84 5.22
C LYS A 184 -1.70 -34.29 4.51
N TYR A 185 -1.75 -34.23 3.19
CA TYR A 185 -0.64 -33.73 2.37
C TYR A 185 -1.04 -32.43 1.70
N VAL A 186 -0.19 -31.43 1.77
CA VAL A 186 -0.40 -30.12 1.15
C VAL A 186 0.81 -29.82 0.27
N PHE A 187 0.53 -29.53 -0.99
CA PHE A 187 1.50 -28.96 -1.93
C PHE A 187 1.07 -27.56 -2.28
N SER A 188 1.98 -26.58 -2.17
CA SER A 188 1.70 -25.19 -2.54
C SER A 188 2.81 -24.63 -3.42
N ALA A 189 2.43 -23.85 -4.42
CA ALA A 189 3.32 -23.05 -5.25
C ALA A 189 2.78 -21.63 -5.31
N PHE A 190 3.65 -20.65 -5.36
CA PHE A 190 3.26 -19.24 -5.47
C PHE A 190 4.20 -18.50 -6.41
N TYR A 191 3.69 -17.46 -7.03
CA TYR A 191 4.43 -16.51 -7.84
C TYR A 191 3.95 -15.10 -7.50
N SER A 192 4.90 -14.20 -7.26
CA SER A 192 4.61 -12.78 -7.00
C SER A 192 5.37 -11.91 -7.98
N TYR A 193 4.72 -10.84 -8.42
CA TYR A 193 5.30 -9.81 -9.27
C TYR A 193 4.88 -8.44 -8.77
N THR A 194 5.87 -7.59 -8.49
CA THR A 194 5.63 -6.21 -8.05
C THR A 194 6.11 -5.24 -9.12
N LYS A 195 5.19 -4.41 -9.58
CA LYS A 195 5.48 -3.29 -10.47
C LYS A 195 5.73 -2.02 -9.65
N ASN A 196 6.73 -1.22 -10.04
CA ASN A 196 7.16 0.00 -9.33
C ASN A 196 7.60 -0.27 -7.89
N ASN A 197 8.31 -1.38 -7.66
CA ASN A 197 8.87 -1.64 -6.34
C ASN A 197 9.90 -0.56 -5.98
N GLU A 198 9.78 -0.06 -4.76
CA GLU A 198 10.69 0.94 -4.23
C GLU A 198 11.89 0.25 -3.59
N MET A 199 13.08 0.75 -3.86
CA MET A 199 14.29 0.32 -3.19
C MET A 199 15.01 1.53 -2.60
N GLN A 200 15.40 1.40 -1.35
CA GLN A 200 16.32 2.34 -0.73
C GLN A 200 17.73 2.08 -1.29
N THR A 201 18.32 3.10 -1.88
CA THR A 201 19.73 3.05 -2.33
C THR A 201 20.60 3.77 -1.31
N LEU A 202 21.70 3.14 -0.98
CA LEU A 202 22.76 3.70 -0.12
C LEU A 202 23.72 4.54 -0.95
#